data_b278a13261ec4f0602f17214821f8fd6
#
_entry.id   b278a13261ec4f0602f17214821f8fd6
#
_cell.length_a   1.000
_cell.length_b   1.000
_cell.length_c   1.000
_cell.angle_alpha   90.00
_cell.angle_beta   90.00
_cell.angle_gamma   90.00
#
_symmetry.space_group_name_H-M   'P 1'
#
loop_
_entity.id
_entity.type
_entity.pdbx_description
1 polymer ?
#
loop_
_entity_poly.entity_id
_entity_poly.type
_entity_poly.pdbx_seq_one_letter_code
_entity_poly.pdbx_strand_id
1 'polypeptide(L)'
;MVKITENSLRDGHQSLLATRMRTEDMVEAAKLLEQVGFHSVEAWGGATYDTCLRYLKEDPFERLATFKAIFQKTPIQMLLRGQNLIGYRHYADDTVREFIRLSALHGVDIFRIFDALNDIRNLEVSIEEVKKQGKHAQGAISYTVSPVHTTAGFVEYAKELVKRGCDSVCIKDMAGLITPMAAFELVKALKESLPVPVQFHSHSTAGFAFGSHLKAVEAGVDILDLSNSALAEGTSHPCTQSMVAALAGTPYDTKLNLELMEQAAEILKRHRRKYKKFESEYNQIDTRVLVSQIPGGMISNMANQLKEQNALNRMDEVLREIPKVREDFGFPPLVTPSSQIVGTQAVLNVLMGERYKTITTETRNLVRGLYGKSPAPISEALKAKILSEGETLIETRPADSLEPEMERARAESVEFAKSETDVISYAIFGAMAKSFLIERNEGKLAPEPLTLFEDYGHEPLAKEFTVTVHGEQYQVKIEGSGAKEEGLRPFFVRVDGELKEVFVESNEGAGGASASSASIKKSGGLPHATKQGHIISPMPGTLAKIKVKVGDWVKAGDTLAVVEAMKMENEVLSTIDGTVKEIYAEEGTSVSNNVAIMLIG
;
A
#
# COMPACT_ATOMS: atom_id res chain seq x y z
N MET A 1 -21.19 22.25 13.08
CA MET A 1 -21.34 21.34 11.91
C MET A 1 -19.98 20.76 11.60
N VAL A 2 -19.83 19.44 11.60
CA VAL A 2 -18.59 18.72 11.22
C VAL A 2 -18.63 18.47 9.72
N LYS A 3 -17.49 18.60 9.06
CA LYS A 3 -17.33 18.31 7.63
C LYS A 3 -16.78 16.90 7.44
N ILE A 4 -17.00 16.30 6.25
CA ILE A 4 -16.54 14.94 5.95
C ILE A 4 -15.73 14.95 4.64
N THR A 5 -14.56 14.31 4.66
CA THR A 5 -13.81 13.88 3.49
C THR A 5 -14.14 12.42 3.20
N GLU A 6 -14.56 12.11 1.99
CA GLU A 6 -14.90 10.76 1.55
C GLU A 6 -13.66 10.09 0.95
N ASN A 7 -13.23 8.94 1.50
CA ASN A 7 -11.95 8.29 1.16
C ASN A 7 -12.09 7.01 0.32
N SER A 8 -13.31 6.60 -0.05
CA SER A 8 -13.52 5.32 -0.75
C SER A 8 -12.80 5.22 -2.08
N LEU A 9 -12.67 6.34 -2.81
CA LEU A 9 -12.08 6.37 -4.15
C LEU A 9 -10.54 6.34 -4.15
N ARG A 10 -9.91 6.39 -2.98
CA ARG A 10 -8.46 6.21 -2.82
C ARG A 10 -8.13 5.26 -1.67
N ASP A 11 -8.25 5.70 -0.39
CA ASP A 11 -7.75 4.93 0.76
C ASP A 11 -8.62 3.70 1.07
N GLY A 12 -9.93 3.79 0.89
CA GLY A 12 -10.84 2.68 1.14
C GLY A 12 -10.49 1.45 0.29
N HIS A 13 -10.43 1.62 -1.04
CA HIS A 13 -10.07 0.50 -1.92
C HIS A 13 -8.57 0.17 -1.88
N GLN A 14 -7.70 1.12 -1.51
CA GLN A 14 -6.29 0.83 -1.26
C GLN A 14 -6.14 -0.15 -0.10
N SER A 15 -6.89 0.07 0.97
CA SER A 15 -6.80 -0.70 2.20
C SER A 15 -7.45 -2.08 2.12
N LEU A 16 -8.55 -2.21 1.37
CA LEU A 16 -9.35 -3.44 1.30
C LEU A 16 -9.06 -4.28 0.05
N LEU A 17 -8.68 -3.65 -1.06
CA LEU A 17 -8.58 -4.27 -2.39
C LEU A 17 -7.19 -4.08 -3.01
N ALA A 18 -6.16 -3.87 -2.20
CA ALA A 18 -4.78 -3.66 -2.63
C ALA A 18 -4.65 -2.60 -3.76
N THR A 19 -5.49 -1.56 -3.74
CA THR A 19 -5.58 -0.48 -4.75
C THR A 19 -6.02 -0.98 -6.15
N ARG A 20 -6.63 -2.17 -6.28
CA ARG A 20 -6.93 -2.78 -7.59
C ARG A 20 -8.19 -2.27 -8.29
N MET A 21 -8.96 -1.38 -7.66
CA MET A 21 -10.19 -0.88 -8.26
C MET A 21 -9.89 0.01 -9.48
N ARG A 22 -10.50 -0.32 -10.63
CA ARG A 22 -10.33 0.39 -11.90
C ARG A 22 -11.11 1.70 -11.89
N THR A 23 -10.62 2.66 -12.66
CA THR A 23 -11.27 3.98 -12.80
C THR A 23 -12.72 3.83 -13.27
N GLU A 24 -12.95 3.02 -14.29
CA GLU A 24 -14.28 2.78 -14.88
C GLU A 24 -15.32 2.28 -13.86
N ASP A 25 -14.91 1.45 -12.91
CA ASP A 25 -15.78 0.87 -11.88
C ASP A 25 -16.13 1.86 -10.74
N MET A 26 -15.46 3.00 -10.70
CA MET A 26 -15.69 4.06 -9.71
C MET A 26 -16.53 5.24 -10.26
N VAL A 27 -16.57 5.42 -11.59
CA VAL A 27 -17.18 6.59 -12.24
C VAL A 27 -18.67 6.77 -11.90
N GLU A 28 -19.45 5.70 -11.92
CA GLU A 28 -20.88 5.76 -11.64
C GLU A 28 -21.15 6.21 -10.20
N ALA A 29 -20.44 5.64 -9.24
CA ALA A 29 -20.53 6.03 -7.82
C ALA A 29 -20.01 7.46 -7.60
N ALA A 30 -18.91 7.86 -8.23
CA ALA A 30 -18.34 9.18 -8.10
C ALA A 30 -19.34 10.29 -8.51
N LYS A 31 -20.16 10.06 -9.53
CA LYS A 31 -21.23 11.01 -9.95
C LYS A 31 -22.30 11.22 -8.87
N LEU A 32 -22.59 10.21 -8.06
CA LEU A 32 -23.50 10.34 -6.92
C LEU A 32 -22.81 11.04 -5.75
N LEU A 33 -21.55 10.66 -5.47
CA LEU A 33 -20.77 11.25 -4.38
C LEU A 33 -20.55 12.76 -4.56
N GLU A 34 -20.40 13.26 -5.81
CA GLU A 34 -20.34 14.69 -6.11
C GLU A 34 -21.60 15.46 -5.64
N GLN A 35 -22.77 14.79 -5.61
CA GLN A 35 -24.03 15.42 -5.26
C GLN A 35 -24.30 15.38 -3.74
N VAL A 36 -23.53 14.63 -2.97
CA VAL A 36 -23.72 14.48 -1.51
C VAL A 36 -23.39 15.75 -0.74
N GLY A 37 -22.38 16.52 -1.19
CA GLY A 37 -21.95 17.76 -0.54
C GLY A 37 -20.78 17.56 0.44
N PHE A 38 -19.89 16.63 0.17
CA PHE A 38 -18.67 16.41 0.97
C PHE A 38 -17.75 17.64 0.97
N HIS A 39 -16.94 17.75 2.02
CA HIS A 39 -15.88 18.75 2.11
C HIS A 39 -14.83 18.55 1.02
N SER A 40 -14.43 17.30 0.82
CA SER A 40 -13.52 16.86 -0.23
C SER A 40 -13.71 15.36 -0.49
N VAL A 41 -13.18 14.90 -1.62
CA VAL A 41 -13.06 13.47 -1.94
C VAL A 41 -11.58 13.15 -2.11
N GLU A 42 -11.06 12.21 -1.35
CA GLU A 42 -9.71 11.71 -1.56
C GLU A 42 -9.74 10.66 -2.67
N ALA A 43 -9.20 11.01 -3.84
CA ALA A 43 -9.32 10.22 -5.06
C ALA A 43 -7.98 9.87 -5.71
N TRP A 44 -6.85 10.41 -5.22
CA TRP A 44 -5.55 10.25 -5.86
C TRP A 44 -4.38 10.27 -4.87
N GLY A 45 -3.18 9.90 -5.33
CA GLY A 45 -1.98 9.79 -4.50
C GLY A 45 -1.82 8.43 -3.83
N GLY A 46 -1.01 8.37 -2.77
CA GLY A 46 -0.72 7.12 -2.06
C GLY A 46 -0.12 6.06 -2.99
N ALA A 47 -0.73 4.86 -3.03
CA ALA A 47 -0.32 3.76 -3.91
C ALA A 47 -1.08 3.74 -5.24
N THR A 48 -2.00 4.67 -5.49
CA THR A 48 -2.83 4.69 -6.71
C THR A 48 -1.98 4.77 -7.97
N TYR A 49 -0.99 5.66 -7.98
CA TYR A 49 -0.13 5.92 -9.13
C TYR A 49 0.66 4.67 -9.56
N ASP A 50 1.41 4.09 -8.62
CA ASP A 50 2.17 2.85 -8.82
C ASP A 50 1.27 1.72 -9.33
N THR A 51 0.09 1.56 -8.72
CA THR A 51 -0.85 0.52 -9.08
C THR A 51 -1.46 0.73 -10.48
N CYS A 52 -1.74 1.97 -10.86
CA CYS A 52 -2.20 2.31 -12.22
C CYS A 52 -1.21 1.82 -13.26
N LEU A 53 0.07 2.17 -13.13
CA LEU A 53 1.11 1.77 -14.08
C LEU A 53 1.37 0.26 -14.08
N ARG A 54 1.49 -0.33 -12.90
CA ARG A 54 1.97 -1.71 -12.72
C ARG A 54 0.91 -2.76 -13.06
N TYR A 55 -0.30 -2.58 -12.54
CA TYR A 55 -1.32 -3.63 -12.54
C TYR A 55 -2.58 -3.29 -13.33
N LEU A 56 -3.06 -2.04 -13.22
CA LEU A 56 -4.30 -1.64 -13.86
C LEU A 56 -4.09 -1.28 -15.33
N LYS A 57 -2.83 -0.98 -15.70
CA LYS A 57 -2.48 -0.50 -17.03
C LYS A 57 -3.31 0.72 -17.43
N GLU A 58 -3.52 1.62 -16.46
CA GLU A 58 -4.19 2.90 -16.60
C GLU A 58 -3.20 4.06 -16.47
N ASP A 59 -3.39 5.12 -17.23
CA ASP A 59 -2.64 6.36 -17.04
C ASP A 59 -3.11 7.06 -15.74
N PRO A 60 -2.22 7.31 -14.76
CA PRO A 60 -2.61 7.93 -13.50
C PRO A 60 -3.20 9.33 -13.66
N PHE A 61 -2.70 10.13 -14.61
CA PHE A 61 -3.21 11.48 -14.85
C PHE A 61 -4.55 11.48 -15.60
N GLU A 62 -4.80 10.50 -16.48
CA GLU A 62 -6.12 10.31 -17.10
C GLU A 62 -7.17 9.93 -16.03
N ARG A 63 -6.80 9.09 -15.04
CA ARG A 63 -7.67 8.82 -13.89
C ARG A 63 -8.00 10.10 -13.13
N LEU A 64 -7.00 10.92 -12.82
CA LEU A 64 -7.21 12.21 -12.15
C LEU A 64 -8.10 13.13 -12.95
N ALA A 65 -7.87 13.26 -14.26
CA ALA A 65 -8.68 14.07 -15.15
C ALA A 65 -10.12 13.57 -15.22
N THR A 66 -10.34 12.25 -15.24
CA THR A 66 -11.68 11.63 -15.19
C THR A 66 -12.43 12.04 -13.92
N PHE A 67 -11.78 11.95 -12.76
CA PHE A 67 -12.39 12.40 -11.51
C PHE A 67 -12.61 13.91 -11.49
N LYS A 68 -11.68 14.71 -12.00
CA LYS A 68 -11.86 16.16 -12.06
C LYS A 68 -13.01 16.58 -12.97
N ALA A 69 -13.26 15.84 -14.03
CA ALA A 69 -14.43 16.06 -14.87
C ALA A 69 -15.76 15.78 -14.14
N ILE A 70 -15.76 14.90 -13.14
CA ILE A 70 -16.94 14.59 -12.31
C ILE A 70 -17.04 15.57 -11.14
N PHE A 71 -15.97 15.73 -10.36
CA PHE A 71 -15.94 16.56 -9.15
C PHE A 71 -15.70 18.03 -9.48
N GLN A 72 -16.78 18.73 -9.83
CA GLN A 72 -16.74 20.16 -10.19
C GLN A 72 -16.92 21.08 -8.98
N LYS A 73 -17.67 20.62 -7.96
CA LYS A 73 -17.96 21.37 -6.73
C LYS A 73 -17.15 20.85 -5.55
N THR A 74 -16.99 19.53 -5.47
CA THR A 74 -16.26 18.89 -4.38
C THR A 74 -14.77 18.88 -4.68
N PRO A 75 -13.91 19.47 -3.83
CA PRO A 75 -12.46 19.46 -3.99
C PRO A 75 -11.89 18.05 -4.04
N ILE A 76 -10.94 17.80 -4.95
CA ILE A 76 -10.17 16.55 -4.98
C ILE A 76 -8.97 16.67 -4.05
N GLN A 77 -8.87 15.74 -3.12
CA GLN A 77 -7.73 15.58 -2.22
C GLN A 77 -6.81 14.46 -2.70
N MET A 78 -5.51 14.65 -2.51
CA MET A 78 -4.51 13.60 -2.69
C MET A 78 -3.66 13.38 -1.45
N LEU A 79 -3.11 12.16 -1.30
CA LEU A 79 -2.08 11.84 -0.33
C LEU A 79 -0.69 11.96 -0.95
N LEU A 80 0.17 12.81 -0.35
CA LEU A 80 1.53 13.09 -0.78
C LEU A 80 2.55 12.82 0.33
N ARG A 81 3.59 12.03 0.05
CA ARG A 81 4.62 11.66 1.03
C ARG A 81 5.79 12.65 1.02
N GLY A 82 5.52 13.94 1.21
CA GLY A 82 6.58 14.96 1.24
C GLY A 82 7.63 14.76 0.14
N GLN A 83 8.91 14.66 0.52
CA GLN A 83 10.03 14.47 -0.41
C GLN A 83 10.01 13.11 -1.14
N ASN A 84 9.27 12.12 -0.64
CA ASN A 84 9.08 10.82 -1.31
C ASN A 84 7.97 10.85 -2.37
N LEU A 85 7.23 11.93 -2.51
CA LEU A 85 6.10 12.09 -3.43
C LEU A 85 5.08 10.94 -3.27
N ILE A 86 5.03 10.05 -4.25
CA ILE A 86 4.22 8.84 -4.28
C ILE A 86 5.08 7.58 -4.36
N GLY A 87 6.41 7.75 -4.27
CA GLY A 87 7.43 6.69 -4.31
C GLY A 87 7.94 6.28 -2.93
N TYR A 88 9.09 5.62 -2.90
CA TYR A 88 9.66 4.99 -1.70
C TYR A 88 11.05 5.54 -1.33
N ARG A 89 11.61 6.46 -2.13
CA ARG A 89 12.86 7.18 -1.87
C ARG A 89 12.62 8.70 -1.85
N HIS A 90 13.60 9.47 -1.43
CA HIS A 90 13.59 10.91 -1.63
C HIS A 90 13.88 11.22 -3.11
N TYR A 91 13.19 12.22 -3.65
CA TYR A 91 13.43 12.79 -4.96
C TYR A 91 14.05 14.17 -4.84
N ALA A 92 14.76 14.61 -5.89
CA ALA A 92 15.31 15.96 -5.95
C ALA A 92 14.19 17.01 -5.98
N ASP A 93 14.50 18.22 -5.55
CA ASP A 93 13.52 19.30 -5.40
C ASP A 93 12.83 19.69 -6.71
N ASP A 94 13.54 19.60 -7.84
CA ASP A 94 12.97 19.85 -9.16
C ASP A 94 11.87 18.83 -9.51
N THR A 95 12.08 17.56 -9.21
CA THR A 95 11.09 16.49 -9.38
C THR A 95 9.88 16.70 -8.45
N VAL A 96 10.10 17.09 -7.19
CA VAL A 96 9.02 17.38 -6.24
C VAL A 96 8.17 18.55 -6.74
N ARG A 97 8.78 19.64 -7.16
CA ARG A 97 8.07 20.82 -7.67
C ARG A 97 7.29 20.49 -8.94
N GLU A 98 7.88 19.76 -9.87
CA GLU A 98 7.23 19.43 -11.14
C GLU A 98 6.04 18.48 -10.91
N PHE A 99 6.16 17.47 -10.06
CA PHE A 99 5.06 16.57 -9.73
C PHE A 99 3.87 17.32 -9.12
N ILE A 100 4.12 18.23 -8.17
CA ILE A 100 3.07 19.02 -7.53
C ILE A 100 2.42 19.97 -8.54
N ARG A 101 3.22 20.64 -9.38
CA ARG A 101 2.71 21.53 -10.43
C ARG A 101 1.77 20.78 -11.39
N LEU A 102 2.19 19.62 -11.88
CA LEU A 102 1.38 18.80 -12.77
C LEU A 102 0.11 18.27 -12.07
N SER A 103 0.21 17.82 -10.83
CA SER A 103 -0.94 17.36 -10.04
C SER A 103 -1.96 18.47 -9.83
N ALA A 104 -1.51 19.66 -9.51
CA ALA A 104 -2.37 20.85 -9.36
C ALA A 104 -3.05 21.27 -10.67
N LEU A 105 -2.30 21.22 -11.78
CA LEU A 105 -2.80 21.53 -13.12
C LEU A 105 -3.91 20.54 -13.56
N HIS A 106 -3.74 19.26 -13.23
CA HIS A 106 -4.70 18.20 -13.60
C HIS A 106 -5.86 18.02 -12.60
N GLY A 107 -5.94 18.84 -11.55
CA GLY A 107 -7.17 18.98 -10.79
C GLY A 107 -7.10 18.62 -9.31
N VAL A 108 -5.93 18.37 -8.74
CA VAL A 108 -5.79 18.27 -7.29
C VAL A 108 -5.99 19.63 -6.64
N ASP A 109 -6.86 19.70 -5.65
CA ASP A 109 -7.19 20.93 -4.92
C ASP A 109 -6.59 20.95 -3.51
N ILE A 110 -6.49 19.79 -2.85
CA ILE A 110 -5.96 19.64 -1.49
C ILE A 110 -4.84 18.61 -1.50
N PHE A 111 -3.66 19.01 -1.06
CA PHE A 111 -2.48 18.15 -0.92
C PHE A 111 -2.29 17.81 0.56
N ARG A 112 -2.60 16.58 0.95
CA ARG A 112 -2.27 16.05 2.28
C ARG A 112 -0.82 15.57 2.27
N ILE A 113 0.04 16.36 2.91
CA ILE A 113 1.49 16.18 2.88
C ILE A 113 1.95 15.60 4.22
N PHE A 114 2.60 14.43 4.21
CA PHE A 114 3.15 13.81 5.40
C PHE A 114 4.57 13.33 5.20
N ASP A 115 5.31 13.20 6.30
CA ASP A 115 6.58 12.50 6.37
C ASP A 115 6.51 11.31 7.33
N ALA A 116 7.18 10.21 6.97
CA ALA A 116 7.14 8.98 7.76
C ALA A 116 7.82 9.10 9.14
N LEU A 117 8.77 10.03 9.28
CA LEU A 117 9.50 10.28 10.53
C LEU A 117 8.97 11.50 11.28
N ASN A 118 7.99 12.24 10.71
CA ASN A 118 7.59 13.58 11.13
C ASN A 118 8.78 14.58 11.08
N ASP A 119 9.68 14.40 10.12
CA ASP A 119 10.76 15.35 9.90
C ASP A 119 10.28 16.49 9.01
N ILE A 120 10.07 17.65 9.61
CA ILE A 120 9.49 18.80 8.93
C ILE A 120 10.30 19.25 7.70
N ARG A 121 11.63 19.02 7.68
CA ARG A 121 12.52 19.39 6.57
C ARG A 121 12.15 18.68 5.28
N ASN A 122 11.58 17.48 5.37
CA ASN A 122 11.12 16.68 4.23
C ASN A 122 9.80 17.17 3.62
N LEU A 123 9.14 18.16 4.25
CA LEU A 123 7.86 18.71 3.79
C LEU A 123 7.99 20.14 3.21
N GLU A 124 9.08 20.84 3.47
CA GLU A 124 9.24 22.26 3.16
C GLU A 124 8.98 22.59 1.69
N VAL A 125 9.67 21.87 0.78
CA VAL A 125 9.54 22.11 -0.67
C VAL A 125 8.15 21.75 -1.18
N SER A 126 7.55 20.69 -0.63
CA SER A 126 6.19 20.31 -1.01
C SER A 126 5.16 21.35 -0.58
N ILE A 127 5.25 21.85 0.65
CA ILE A 127 4.35 22.90 1.17
C ILE A 127 4.51 24.17 0.34
N GLU A 128 5.74 24.62 0.13
CA GLU A 128 6.06 25.81 -0.66
C GLU A 128 5.47 25.74 -2.07
N GLU A 129 5.69 24.62 -2.78
CA GLU A 129 5.21 24.48 -4.15
C GLU A 129 3.69 24.40 -4.22
N VAL A 130 3.02 23.68 -3.31
CA VAL A 130 1.55 23.65 -3.22
C VAL A 130 0.97 25.05 -3.05
N LYS A 131 1.56 25.86 -2.15
CA LYS A 131 1.16 27.25 -1.93
C LYS A 131 1.40 28.13 -3.16
N LYS A 132 2.53 27.94 -3.85
CA LYS A 132 2.84 28.63 -5.11
C LYS A 132 1.85 28.30 -6.22
N GLN A 133 1.32 27.08 -6.26
CA GLN A 133 0.26 26.68 -7.20
C GLN A 133 -1.13 27.17 -6.78
N GLY A 134 -1.26 27.93 -5.67
CA GLY A 134 -2.54 28.43 -5.16
C GLY A 134 -3.47 27.34 -4.63
N LYS A 135 -2.90 26.20 -4.23
CA LYS A 135 -3.66 25.04 -3.73
C LYS A 135 -3.60 24.95 -2.20
N HIS A 136 -4.45 24.11 -1.63
CA HIS A 136 -4.53 23.90 -0.18
C HIS A 136 -3.46 22.92 0.28
N ALA A 137 -2.57 23.38 1.14
CA ALA A 137 -1.56 22.55 1.78
C ALA A 137 -2.07 22.05 3.14
N GLN A 138 -2.32 20.76 3.26
CA GLN A 138 -2.67 20.12 4.52
C GLN A 138 -1.47 19.36 5.06
N GLY A 139 -0.89 19.82 6.17
CA GLY A 139 0.19 19.11 6.85
C GLY A 139 -0.36 17.97 7.70
N ALA A 140 0.22 16.78 7.63
CA ALA A 140 -0.25 15.64 8.41
C ALA A 140 0.77 15.21 9.47
N ILE A 141 0.26 14.91 10.67
CA ILE A 141 0.98 14.27 11.76
C ILE A 141 0.90 12.76 11.53
N SER A 142 2.00 12.08 11.28
CA SER A 142 2.06 10.62 11.32
C SER A 142 1.92 10.16 12.77
N TYR A 143 0.68 9.82 13.17
CA TYR A 143 0.37 9.43 14.55
C TYR A 143 0.89 8.02 14.86
N THR A 144 1.43 7.87 16.05
CA THR A 144 1.87 6.57 16.58
C THR A 144 1.98 6.64 18.10
N VAL A 145 2.15 5.48 18.73
CA VAL A 145 2.30 5.35 20.17
C VAL A 145 3.70 4.80 20.47
N SER A 146 4.46 5.50 21.31
CA SER A 146 5.77 5.05 21.82
C SER A 146 6.17 5.87 23.06
N PRO A 147 7.25 5.50 23.77
CA PRO A 147 7.74 6.28 24.91
C PRO A 147 8.15 7.71 24.58
N VAL A 148 8.42 8.02 23.29
CA VAL A 148 8.90 9.35 22.86
C VAL A 148 7.84 10.20 22.18
N HIS A 149 6.71 9.61 21.77
CA HIS A 149 5.60 10.33 21.16
C HIS A 149 4.60 10.79 22.21
N THR A 150 4.43 12.10 22.34
CA THR A 150 3.54 12.73 23.33
C THR A 150 2.57 13.69 22.65
N THR A 151 1.44 13.98 23.28
CA THR A 151 0.48 14.99 22.81
C THR A 151 1.16 16.34 22.63
N ALA A 152 2.02 16.76 23.56
CA ALA A 152 2.77 18.01 23.46
C ALA A 152 3.70 18.02 22.24
N GLY A 153 4.42 16.92 21.97
CA GLY A 153 5.28 16.79 20.79
C GLY A 153 4.51 16.90 19.48
N PHE A 154 3.34 16.28 19.38
CA PHE A 154 2.47 16.40 18.21
C PHE A 154 1.93 17.82 18.02
N VAL A 155 1.61 18.52 19.11
CA VAL A 155 1.16 19.92 19.05
C VAL A 155 2.30 20.83 18.54
N GLU A 156 3.53 20.66 19.03
CA GLU A 156 4.67 21.45 18.55
C GLU A 156 4.97 21.17 17.06
N TYR A 157 4.91 19.90 16.64
CA TYR A 157 5.05 19.56 15.23
C TYR A 157 3.96 20.21 14.37
N ALA A 158 2.72 20.22 14.85
CA ALA A 158 1.61 20.87 14.17
C ALA A 158 1.79 22.38 14.03
N LYS A 159 2.32 23.06 15.08
CA LYS A 159 2.67 24.48 15.00
C LYS A 159 3.74 24.75 13.95
N GLU A 160 4.75 23.88 13.83
CA GLU A 160 5.76 24.00 12.78
C GLU A 160 5.18 23.80 11.37
N LEU A 161 4.21 22.90 11.18
CA LEU A 161 3.49 22.76 9.91
C LEU A 161 2.75 24.07 9.53
N VAL A 162 2.01 24.66 10.47
CA VAL A 162 1.29 25.93 10.26
C VAL A 162 2.26 27.08 9.98
N LYS A 163 3.36 27.16 10.71
CA LYS A 163 4.41 28.17 10.49
C LYS A 163 5.01 28.09 9.08
N ARG A 164 5.07 26.91 8.48
CA ARG A 164 5.52 26.70 7.08
C ARG A 164 4.44 26.96 6.04
N GLY A 165 3.24 27.35 6.46
CA GLY A 165 2.17 27.78 5.56
C GLY A 165 1.10 26.72 5.27
N CYS A 166 1.02 25.65 6.06
CA CYS A 166 -0.12 24.73 5.95
C CYS A 166 -1.44 25.41 6.30
N ASP A 167 -2.45 25.18 5.47
CA ASP A 167 -3.79 25.76 5.61
C ASP A 167 -4.67 24.93 6.58
N SER A 168 -4.31 23.69 6.83
CA SER A 168 -4.95 22.80 7.81
C SER A 168 -3.96 21.73 8.30
N VAL A 169 -4.29 21.07 9.41
CA VAL A 169 -3.51 19.97 9.98
C VAL A 169 -4.36 18.71 10.07
N CYS A 170 -3.79 17.56 9.70
CA CYS A 170 -4.44 16.26 9.81
C CYS A 170 -3.73 15.38 10.85
N ILE A 171 -4.47 14.79 11.78
CA ILE A 171 -4.01 13.65 12.57
C ILE A 171 -4.16 12.41 11.68
N LYS A 172 -3.05 11.75 11.31
CA LYS A 172 -3.07 10.60 10.41
C LYS A 172 -2.63 9.33 11.14
N ASP A 173 -3.60 8.54 11.56
CA ASP A 173 -3.43 7.26 12.25
C ASP A 173 -3.66 6.08 11.31
N MET A 174 -2.62 5.66 10.62
CA MET A 174 -2.69 4.56 9.64
C MET A 174 -2.91 3.18 10.23
N ALA A 175 -2.51 2.98 11.48
CA ALA A 175 -2.63 1.68 12.14
C ALA A 175 -3.88 1.55 13.02
N GLY A 176 -4.64 2.65 13.20
CA GLY A 176 -5.82 2.67 14.05
C GLY A 176 -5.51 2.57 15.54
N LEU A 177 -4.41 3.20 15.98
CA LEU A 177 -3.90 3.09 17.36
C LEU A 177 -4.50 4.11 18.31
N ILE A 178 -5.03 5.20 17.79
CA ILE A 178 -5.53 6.30 18.62
C ILE A 178 -6.83 5.90 19.32
N THR A 179 -6.76 5.76 20.65
CA THR A 179 -7.94 5.44 21.46
C THR A 179 -8.91 6.62 21.52
N PRO A 180 -10.20 6.40 21.83
CA PRO A 180 -11.17 7.48 21.92
C PRO A 180 -10.77 8.62 22.87
N MET A 181 -10.17 8.32 24.02
CA MET A 181 -9.71 9.35 24.96
C MET A 181 -8.49 10.11 24.43
N ALA A 182 -7.51 9.40 23.84
CA ALA A 182 -6.35 10.05 23.23
C ALA A 182 -6.75 10.95 22.04
N ALA A 183 -7.76 10.54 21.27
CA ALA A 183 -8.31 11.36 20.19
C ALA A 183 -8.91 12.66 20.73
N PHE A 184 -9.71 12.57 21.80
CA PHE A 184 -10.27 13.75 22.46
C PHE A 184 -9.17 14.70 22.96
N GLU A 185 -8.18 14.18 23.69
CA GLU A 185 -7.09 14.98 24.27
C GLU A 185 -6.24 15.65 23.19
N LEU A 186 -5.84 14.91 22.14
CA LEU A 186 -5.00 15.45 21.09
C LEU A 186 -5.75 16.49 20.24
N VAL A 187 -7.00 16.19 19.83
CA VAL A 187 -7.80 17.14 19.05
C VAL A 187 -8.05 18.42 19.86
N LYS A 188 -8.42 18.30 21.15
CA LYS A 188 -8.61 19.45 22.01
C LYS A 188 -7.34 20.32 22.10
N ALA A 189 -6.20 19.70 22.36
CA ALA A 189 -4.91 20.41 22.44
C ALA A 189 -4.52 21.12 21.14
N LEU A 190 -4.78 20.48 19.97
CA LEU A 190 -4.56 21.10 18.67
C LEU A 190 -5.51 22.28 18.42
N LYS A 191 -6.80 22.13 18.73
CA LYS A 191 -7.79 23.20 18.56
C LYS A 191 -7.54 24.40 19.45
N GLU A 192 -6.99 24.19 20.64
CA GLU A 192 -6.57 25.28 21.55
C GLU A 192 -5.28 25.97 21.08
N SER A 193 -4.44 25.29 20.28
CA SER A 193 -3.10 25.75 19.91
C SER A 193 -2.99 26.29 18.49
N LEU A 194 -3.88 25.90 17.59
CA LEU A 194 -3.75 26.18 16.14
C LEU A 194 -4.88 27.10 15.64
N PRO A 195 -4.55 28.08 14.76
CA PRO A 195 -5.55 28.95 14.14
C PRO A 195 -6.20 28.34 12.88
N VAL A 196 -5.82 27.11 12.50
CA VAL A 196 -6.25 26.43 11.27
C VAL A 196 -7.15 25.24 11.55
N PRO A 197 -7.97 24.78 10.60
CA PRO A 197 -8.77 23.58 10.76
C PRO A 197 -7.95 22.33 11.11
N VAL A 198 -8.53 21.46 11.93
CA VAL A 198 -7.99 20.15 12.29
C VAL A 198 -8.84 19.06 11.66
N GLN A 199 -8.20 18.13 10.94
CA GLN A 199 -8.82 16.96 10.34
C GLN A 199 -8.39 15.70 11.07
N PHE A 200 -9.30 14.73 11.20
CA PHE A 200 -9.04 13.48 11.90
C PHE A 200 -9.19 12.29 10.95
N HIS A 201 -8.13 11.50 10.83
CA HIS A 201 -8.03 10.33 9.99
C HIS A 201 -7.50 9.16 10.84
N SER A 202 -8.27 8.09 10.96
CA SER A 202 -7.85 6.86 11.62
C SER A 202 -8.49 5.66 10.95
N HIS A 203 -7.71 4.58 10.81
CA HIS A 203 -8.17 3.31 10.28
C HIS A 203 -8.88 2.48 11.37
N SER A 204 -9.80 1.60 10.96
CA SER A 204 -10.61 0.77 11.88
C SER A 204 -9.92 -0.52 12.34
N THR A 205 -8.63 -0.72 12.00
CA THR A 205 -7.91 -1.98 12.21
C THR A 205 -7.95 -2.45 13.66
N ALA A 206 -7.77 -1.55 14.64
CA ALA A 206 -7.83 -1.90 16.08
C ALA A 206 -9.25 -1.97 16.65
N GLY A 207 -10.28 -1.59 15.87
CA GLY A 207 -11.67 -1.56 16.33
C GLY A 207 -12.09 -0.30 17.07
N PHE A 208 -11.23 0.71 17.25
CA PHE A 208 -11.54 1.94 18.00
C PHE A 208 -12.11 3.05 17.14
N ALA A 209 -11.83 3.06 15.85
CA ALA A 209 -11.86 4.26 15.03
C ALA A 209 -13.22 4.99 15.07
N PHE A 210 -14.35 4.29 15.04
CA PHE A 210 -15.67 4.94 15.15
C PHE A 210 -15.81 5.73 16.46
N GLY A 211 -15.41 5.12 17.58
CA GLY A 211 -15.42 5.77 18.90
C GLY A 211 -14.43 6.93 18.99
N SER A 212 -13.25 6.78 18.38
CA SER A 212 -12.23 7.83 18.33
C SER A 212 -12.70 9.04 17.50
N HIS A 213 -13.39 8.81 16.37
CA HIS A 213 -14.01 9.87 15.57
C HIS A 213 -15.10 10.62 16.34
N LEU A 214 -15.97 9.90 17.07
CA LEU A 214 -16.99 10.57 17.92
C LEU A 214 -16.34 11.42 19.01
N LYS A 215 -15.28 10.95 19.65
CA LYS A 215 -14.53 11.71 20.65
C LYS A 215 -13.77 12.90 20.06
N ALA A 216 -13.27 12.77 18.84
CA ALA A 216 -12.70 13.89 18.10
C ALA A 216 -13.76 14.97 17.80
N VAL A 217 -15.00 14.57 17.46
CA VAL A 217 -16.13 15.50 17.27
C VAL A 217 -16.46 16.25 18.57
N GLU A 218 -16.55 15.55 19.69
CA GLU A 218 -16.78 16.17 21.01
C GLU A 218 -15.66 17.17 21.38
N ALA A 219 -14.41 16.90 20.96
CA ALA A 219 -13.25 17.78 21.16
C ALA A 219 -13.19 18.97 20.20
N GLY A 220 -14.10 19.06 19.21
CA GLY A 220 -14.21 20.19 18.30
C GLY A 220 -13.42 20.04 17.00
N VAL A 221 -13.18 18.81 16.53
CA VAL A 221 -12.58 18.58 15.20
C VAL A 221 -13.41 19.22 14.08
N ASP A 222 -12.77 19.72 13.04
CA ASP A 222 -13.46 20.38 11.94
C ASP A 222 -13.88 19.42 10.83
N ILE A 223 -13.04 18.40 10.55
CA ILE A 223 -13.20 17.50 9.40
C ILE A 223 -12.89 16.07 9.82
N LEU A 224 -13.70 15.10 9.37
CA LEU A 224 -13.47 13.66 9.55
C LEU A 224 -13.18 12.98 8.22
N ASP A 225 -12.27 12.03 8.23
CA ASP A 225 -12.04 11.08 7.14
C ASP A 225 -12.85 9.82 7.35
N LEU A 226 -13.69 9.49 6.39
CA LEU A 226 -14.58 8.35 6.45
C LEU A 226 -14.63 7.65 5.09
N SER A 227 -15.14 6.44 5.05
CA SER A 227 -15.37 5.69 3.80
C SER A 227 -16.82 5.24 3.68
N ASN A 228 -17.33 5.24 2.45
CA ASN A 228 -18.64 4.67 2.14
C ASN A 228 -18.74 3.21 2.63
N SER A 229 -19.92 2.81 3.09
CA SER A 229 -20.18 1.48 3.67
C SER A 229 -19.70 0.31 2.82
N ALA A 230 -19.61 0.48 1.50
CA ALA A 230 -19.07 -0.52 0.59
C ALA A 230 -17.57 -0.79 0.76
N LEU A 231 -16.82 0.20 1.25
CA LEU A 231 -15.35 0.20 1.37
C LEU A 231 -14.88 0.70 2.74
N ALA A 232 -15.73 0.57 3.76
CA ALA A 232 -15.46 0.97 5.13
C ALA A 232 -15.04 -0.22 6.01
N GLU A 233 -14.59 0.10 7.21
CA GLU A 233 -14.25 -0.78 8.34
C GLU A 233 -13.02 -1.69 8.09
N GLY A 234 -12.68 -2.46 9.10
CA GLY A 234 -11.49 -3.31 9.07
C GLY A 234 -10.21 -2.50 8.89
N THR A 235 -9.44 -2.78 7.84
CA THR A 235 -8.23 -2.02 7.51
C THR A 235 -8.50 -0.67 6.83
N SER A 236 -9.77 -0.35 6.53
CA SER A 236 -10.21 0.96 6.01
C SER A 236 -10.66 1.89 7.14
N HIS A 237 -11.46 2.89 6.81
CA HIS A 237 -11.97 3.92 7.72
C HIS A 237 -13.37 3.57 8.26
N PRO A 238 -13.85 4.23 9.32
CA PRO A 238 -15.22 4.09 9.76
C PRO A 238 -16.22 4.45 8.67
N CYS A 239 -17.40 3.83 8.75
CA CYS A 239 -18.46 4.00 7.78
C CYS A 239 -19.03 5.42 7.78
N THR A 240 -19.02 6.09 6.62
CA THR A 240 -19.55 7.44 6.41
C THR A 240 -21.03 7.51 6.79
N GLN A 241 -21.86 6.60 6.30
CA GLN A 241 -23.30 6.60 6.53
C GLN A 241 -23.63 6.44 8.01
N SER A 242 -22.93 5.54 8.72
CA SER A 242 -23.11 5.34 10.16
C SER A 242 -22.76 6.58 10.96
N MET A 243 -21.67 7.27 10.60
CA MET A 243 -21.26 8.50 11.26
C MET A 243 -22.24 9.65 11.01
N VAL A 244 -22.68 9.83 9.76
CA VAL A 244 -23.69 10.84 9.40
C VAL A 244 -25.00 10.61 10.19
N ALA A 245 -25.47 9.37 10.27
CA ALA A 245 -26.66 9.01 11.04
C ALA A 245 -26.47 9.25 12.56
N ALA A 246 -25.29 8.91 13.10
CA ALA A 246 -25.00 9.13 14.53
C ALA A 246 -24.93 10.62 14.91
N LEU A 247 -24.55 11.48 13.98
CA LEU A 247 -24.46 12.93 14.21
C LEU A 247 -25.77 13.67 13.88
N ALA A 248 -26.73 13.02 13.22
CA ALA A 248 -28.00 13.64 12.82
C ALA A 248 -28.79 14.17 14.04
N GLY A 249 -29.32 15.40 13.91
CA GLY A 249 -30.07 16.05 14.99
C GLY A 249 -29.24 16.56 16.17
N THR A 250 -27.91 16.37 16.14
CA THR A 250 -26.98 16.92 17.15
C THR A 250 -26.43 18.28 16.69
N PRO A 251 -25.73 19.05 17.56
CA PRO A 251 -25.02 20.26 17.16
C PRO A 251 -23.94 20.03 16.08
N TYR A 252 -23.54 18.78 15.88
CA TYR A 252 -22.49 18.36 14.95
C TYR A 252 -23.03 17.86 13.61
N ASP A 253 -24.36 17.85 13.43
CA ASP A 253 -25.06 17.32 12.25
C ASP A 253 -24.45 17.83 10.93
N THR A 254 -24.08 16.90 10.05
CA THR A 254 -23.37 17.16 8.80
C THR A 254 -24.27 17.68 7.68
N LYS A 255 -25.57 17.41 7.75
CA LYS A 255 -26.59 17.71 6.73
C LYS A 255 -26.33 17.05 5.36
N LEU A 256 -25.51 16.01 5.31
CA LEU A 256 -25.22 15.27 4.08
C LEU A 256 -26.37 14.34 3.69
N ASN A 257 -26.51 14.10 2.39
CA ASN A 257 -27.60 13.29 1.83
C ASN A 257 -27.28 11.79 1.96
N LEU A 258 -27.89 11.13 2.95
CA LEU A 258 -27.69 9.71 3.25
C LEU A 258 -28.18 8.78 2.11
N GLU A 259 -29.29 9.15 1.44
CA GLU A 259 -29.86 8.34 0.36
C GLU A 259 -28.92 8.25 -0.86
N LEU A 260 -28.30 9.36 -1.25
CA LEU A 260 -27.29 9.36 -2.31
C LEU A 260 -26.06 8.53 -1.95
N MET A 261 -25.65 8.52 -0.66
CA MET A 261 -24.55 7.68 -0.20
C MET A 261 -24.88 6.20 -0.29
N GLU A 262 -26.14 5.79 0.03
CA GLU A 262 -26.56 4.39 -0.09
C GLU A 262 -26.65 3.97 -1.56
N GLN A 263 -27.14 4.81 -2.45
CA GLN A 263 -27.12 4.53 -3.89
C GLN A 263 -25.69 4.33 -4.41
N ALA A 264 -24.76 5.18 -3.99
CA ALA A 264 -23.33 5.01 -4.32
C ALA A 264 -22.75 3.72 -3.72
N ALA A 265 -23.17 3.35 -2.49
CA ALA A 265 -22.76 2.11 -1.84
C ALA A 265 -23.19 0.86 -2.61
N GLU A 266 -24.41 0.82 -3.14
CA GLU A 266 -24.90 -0.30 -3.93
C GLU A 266 -24.06 -0.51 -5.20
N ILE A 267 -23.70 0.60 -5.87
CA ILE A 267 -22.84 0.56 -7.06
C ILE A 267 -21.45 0.02 -6.68
N LEU A 268 -20.82 0.59 -5.64
CA LEU A 268 -19.50 0.17 -5.19
C LEU A 268 -19.50 -1.29 -4.71
N LYS A 269 -20.52 -1.75 -3.98
CA LYS A 269 -20.67 -3.15 -3.55
C LYS A 269 -20.76 -4.10 -4.75
N ARG A 270 -21.52 -3.71 -5.79
CA ARG A 270 -21.63 -4.50 -7.04
C ARG A 270 -20.25 -4.64 -7.70
N HIS A 271 -19.52 -3.54 -7.85
CA HIS A 271 -18.18 -3.57 -8.45
C HIS A 271 -17.14 -4.26 -7.56
N ARG A 272 -17.18 -4.08 -6.23
CA ARG A 272 -16.26 -4.71 -5.28
C ARG A 272 -16.19 -6.22 -5.45
N ARG A 273 -17.27 -6.88 -5.84
CA ARG A 273 -17.31 -8.34 -6.08
C ARG A 273 -16.28 -8.80 -7.12
N LYS A 274 -16.02 -7.99 -8.15
CA LYS A 274 -14.99 -8.27 -9.18
C LYS A 274 -13.57 -8.38 -8.61
N TYR A 275 -13.36 -7.76 -7.46
CA TYR A 275 -12.04 -7.61 -6.81
C TYR A 275 -11.82 -8.57 -5.64
N LYS A 276 -12.74 -9.51 -5.41
CA LYS A 276 -12.70 -10.45 -4.28
C LYS A 276 -11.36 -11.15 -4.10
N LYS A 277 -10.67 -11.50 -5.19
CA LYS A 277 -9.36 -12.16 -5.17
C LYS A 277 -8.24 -11.28 -4.56
N PHE A 278 -8.46 -9.97 -4.44
CA PHE A 278 -7.51 -9.03 -3.82
C PHE A 278 -7.82 -8.72 -2.36
N GLU A 279 -8.96 -9.18 -1.86
CA GLU A 279 -9.28 -9.09 -0.45
C GLU A 279 -8.38 -10.04 0.34
N SER A 280 -7.81 -9.52 1.42
CA SER A 280 -6.99 -10.30 2.34
C SER A 280 -7.84 -10.82 3.50
N GLU A 281 -7.49 -11.98 4.04
CA GLU A 281 -8.02 -12.48 5.31
C GLU A 281 -7.71 -11.55 6.51
N TYR A 282 -6.74 -10.64 6.35
CA TYR A 282 -6.35 -9.64 7.34
C TYR A 282 -7.10 -8.30 7.19
N ASN A 283 -8.12 -8.21 6.34
CA ASN A 283 -8.89 -6.97 6.13
C ASN A 283 -9.91 -6.67 7.24
N GLN A 284 -9.97 -7.48 8.27
CA GLN A 284 -10.89 -7.32 9.40
C GLN A 284 -10.22 -6.60 10.57
N ILE A 285 -10.98 -6.41 11.67
CA ILE A 285 -10.41 -5.95 12.93
C ILE A 285 -9.37 -6.97 13.41
N ASP A 286 -8.15 -6.48 13.67
CA ASP A 286 -7.04 -7.28 14.15
C ASP A 286 -6.34 -6.56 15.32
N THR A 287 -6.66 -6.96 16.53
CA THR A 287 -6.11 -6.34 17.75
C THR A 287 -4.61 -6.58 17.95
N ARG A 288 -3.97 -7.48 17.19
CA ARG A 288 -2.50 -7.64 17.19
C ARG A 288 -1.79 -6.36 16.79
N VAL A 289 -2.46 -5.47 16.04
CA VAL A 289 -1.93 -4.14 15.70
C VAL A 289 -1.62 -3.30 16.95
N LEU A 290 -2.31 -3.50 18.07
CA LEU A 290 -2.05 -2.79 19.32
C LEU A 290 -0.68 -3.11 19.92
N VAL A 291 -0.10 -4.26 19.56
CA VAL A 291 1.23 -4.70 19.99
C VAL A 291 2.27 -4.43 18.90
N SER A 292 2.02 -4.90 17.69
CA SER A 292 2.96 -4.78 16.55
C SER A 292 3.01 -3.36 15.97
N GLN A 293 1.92 -2.62 16.08
CA GLN A 293 1.69 -1.29 15.51
C GLN A 293 1.83 -1.21 13.98
N ILE A 294 1.83 -2.36 13.30
CA ILE A 294 1.88 -2.43 11.84
C ILE A 294 0.48 -2.26 11.24
N PRO A 295 0.31 -1.36 10.26
CA PRO A 295 -0.95 -1.22 9.54
C PRO A 295 -1.38 -2.53 8.87
N GLY A 296 -2.71 -2.80 8.85
CA GLY A 296 -3.27 -4.07 8.34
C GLY A 296 -2.87 -4.42 6.90
N GLY A 297 -2.77 -3.43 6.01
CA GLY A 297 -2.27 -3.65 4.64
C GLY A 297 -0.83 -4.16 4.57
N MET A 298 0.01 -3.83 5.56
CA MET A 298 1.37 -4.36 5.66
C MET A 298 1.39 -5.79 6.19
N ILE A 299 0.48 -6.16 7.09
CA ILE A 299 0.36 -7.54 7.57
C ILE A 299 0.08 -8.48 6.39
N SER A 300 -0.83 -8.10 5.49
CA SER A 300 -1.12 -8.86 4.27
C SER A 300 0.10 -9.03 3.38
N ASN A 301 0.89 -7.97 3.18
CA ASN A 301 2.12 -8.05 2.38
C ASN A 301 3.16 -8.98 3.01
N MET A 302 3.36 -8.91 4.32
CA MET A 302 4.28 -9.79 5.04
C MET A 302 3.83 -11.25 5.02
N ALA A 303 2.53 -11.50 5.17
CA ALA A 303 1.98 -12.85 5.09
C ALA A 303 2.23 -13.47 3.71
N ASN A 304 2.04 -12.72 2.63
CA ASN A 304 2.35 -13.18 1.28
C ASN A 304 3.84 -13.48 1.11
N GLN A 305 4.73 -12.62 1.60
CA GLN A 305 6.16 -12.83 1.55
C GLN A 305 6.60 -14.08 2.33
N LEU A 306 6.08 -14.29 3.53
CA LEU A 306 6.35 -15.48 4.33
C LEU A 306 5.79 -16.74 3.66
N LYS A 307 4.62 -16.65 2.99
CA LYS A 307 4.04 -17.76 2.23
C LYS A 307 4.92 -18.17 1.06
N GLU A 308 5.49 -17.23 0.32
CA GLU A 308 6.45 -17.48 -0.76
C GLU A 308 7.71 -18.21 -0.27
N GLN A 309 8.06 -18.02 1.02
CA GLN A 309 9.18 -18.68 1.69
C GLN A 309 8.79 -19.99 2.39
N ASN A 310 7.54 -20.45 2.29
CA ASN A 310 7.00 -21.54 3.09
C ASN A 310 7.19 -21.35 4.62
N ALA A 311 7.17 -20.11 5.08
CA ALA A 311 7.44 -19.69 6.45
C ALA A 311 6.26 -18.95 7.10
N LEU A 312 5.04 -19.09 6.58
CA LEU A 312 3.85 -18.39 7.10
C LEU A 312 3.60 -18.71 8.58
N ASN A 313 3.95 -19.93 9.02
CA ASN A 313 3.87 -20.35 10.42
C ASN A 313 4.76 -19.53 11.36
N ARG A 314 5.70 -18.74 10.85
CA ARG A 314 6.58 -17.85 11.63
C ARG A 314 6.03 -16.42 11.75
N MET A 315 4.82 -16.16 11.27
CA MET A 315 4.20 -14.82 11.29
C MET A 315 4.17 -14.22 12.70
N ASP A 316 3.85 -15.01 13.73
CA ASP A 316 3.81 -14.53 15.12
C ASP A 316 5.20 -14.15 15.64
N GLU A 317 6.29 -14.80 15.17
CA GLU A 317 7.65 -14.41 15.51
C GLU A 317 7.99 -13.05 14.89
N VAL A 318 7.59 -12.84 13.63
CA VAL A 318 7.79 -11.56 12.93
C VAL A 318 7.04 -10.44 13.64
N LEU A 319 5.77 -10.65 13.99
CA LEU A 319 4.98 -9.65 14.71
C LEU A 319 5.59 -9.27 16.08
N ARG A 320 6.28 -10.19 16.76
CA ARG A 320 7.02 -9.90 18.01
C ARG A 320 8.38 -9.25 17.77
N GLU A 321 8.98 -9.42 16.59
CA GLU A 321 10.26 -8.81 16.25
C GLU A 321 10.11 -7.33 15.82
N ILE A 322 8.98 -6.97 15.20
CA ILE A 322 8.70 -5.63 14.70
C ILE A 322 8.88 -4.52 15.77
N PRO A 323 8.30 -4.62 16.98
CA PRO A 323 8.51 -3.60 18.00
C PRO A 323 9.97 -3.37 18.36
N LYS A 324 10.79 -4.45 18.37
CA LYS A 324 12.22 -4.40 18.69
C LYS A 324 13.03 -3.71 17.57
N VAL A 325 12.73 -4.04 16.30
CA VAL A 325 13.36 -3.36 15.15
C VAL A 325 12.96 -1.89 15.13
N ARG A 326 11.70 -1.59 15.42
CA ARG A 326 11.19 -0.21 15.50
C ARG A 326 11.91 0.60 16.61
N GLU A 327 12.12 -0.01 17.78
CA GLU A 327 12.88 0.60 18.87
C GLU A 327 14.33 0.87 18.45
N ASP A 328 15.00 -0.10 17.83
CA ASP A 328 16.37 0.08 17.33
C ASP A 328 16.49 1.21 16.31
N PHE A 329 15.41 1.48 15.56
CA PHE A 329 15.36 2.59 14.57
C PHE A 329 14.96 3.94 15.18
N GLY A 330 14.80 4.03 16.49
CA GLY A 330 14.42 5.28 17.17
C GLY A 330 12.92 5.58 17.09
N PHE A 331 12.09 4.54 17.14
CA PHE A 331 10.63 4.61 17.20
C PHE A 331 9.94 5.35 16.03
N PRO A 332 10.30 5.13 14.76
CA PRO A 332 9.59 5.74 13.66
C PRO A 332 8.09 5.38 13.69
N PRO A 333 7.18 6.29 13.31
CA PRO A 333 5.82 5.90 12.97
C PRO A 333 5.81 4.86 11.86
N LEU A 334 4.93 3.86 11.94
CA LEU A 334 4.85 2.80 10.93
C LEU A 334 3.87 3.18 9.81
N VAL A 335 4.34 4.04 8.94
CA VAL A 335 3.67 4.48 7.71
C VAL A 335 4.63 4.26 6.53
N THR A 336 4.17 4.38 5.28
CA THR A 336 5.05 4.24 4.11
C THR A 336 6.08 5.38 4.05
N PRO A 337 7.41 5.14 3.90
CA PRO A 337 8.07 3.84 3.69
C PRO A 337 8.57 3.15 4.97
N SER A 338 8.57 3.80 6.14
CA SER A 338 9.15 3.26 7.39
C SER A 338 8.55 1.90 7.80
N SER A 339 7.25 1.70 7.57
CA SER A 339 6.59 0.41 7.84
C SER A 339 7.18 -0.73 7.00
N GLN A 340 7.49 -0.48 5.71
CA GLN A 340 8.14 -1.47 4.85
C GLN A 340 9.56 -1.77 5.34
N ILE A 341 10.34 -0.75 5.68
CA ILE A 341 11.72 -0.89 6.14
C ILE A 341 11.76 -1.73 7.42
N VAL A 342 10.95 -1.38 8.42
CA VAL A 342 10.85 -2.10 9.69
C VAL A 342 10.34 -3.52 9.48
N GLY A 343 9.27 -3.69 8.68
CA GLY A 343 8.65 -4.99 8.41
C GLY A 343 9.61 -5.95 7.70
N THR A 344 10.26 -5.49 6.62
CA THR A 344 11.23 -6.30 5.87
C THR A 344 12.41 -6.70 6.74
N GLN A 345 12.97 -5.78 7.53
CA GLN A 345 14.08 -6.11 8.43
C GLN A 345 13.66 -7.11 9.51
N ALA A 346 12.45 -6.99 10.06
CA ALA A 346 11.93 -7.96 11.04
C ALA A 346 11.76 -9.36 10.43
N VAL A 347 11.21 -9.45 9.21
CA VAL A 347 11.12 -10.73 8.47
C VAL A 347 12.50 -11.35 8.27
N LEU A 348 13.49 -10.57 7.84
CA LEU A 348 14.86 -11.06 7.65
C LEU A 348 15.49 -11.51 8.96
N ASN A 349 15.35 -10.76 10.05
CA ASN A 349 15.87 -11.16 11.36
C ASN A 349 15.33 -12.53 11.78
N VAL A 350 14.02 -12.75 11.57
CA VAL A 350 13.37 -14.03 11.90
C VAL A 350 13.85 -15.14 10.97
N LEU A 351 13.85 -14.94 9.65
CA LEU A 351 14.23 -15.98 8.69
C LEU A 351 15.69 -16.40 8.84
N MET A 352 16.60 -15.45 9.11
CA MET A 352 18.04 -15.72 9.30
C MET A 352 18.37 -16.29 10.68
N GLY A 353 17.43 -16.25 11.64
CA GLY A 353 17.62 -16.70 13.01
C GLY A 353 18.58 -15.84 13.85
N GLU A 354 19.07 -14.73 13.31
CA GLU A 354 19.97 -13.77 13.96
C GLU A 354 19.61 -12.34 13.53
N ARG A 355 19.49 -11.43 14.52
CA ARG A 355 19.14 -10.03 14.27
C ARG A 355 20.26 -9.31 13.53
N TYR A 356 19.88 -8.67 12.42
CA TYR A 356 20.79 -7.87 11.59
C TYR A 356 21.97 -8.67 11.02
N LYS A 357 21.80 -9.97 10.78
CA LYS A 357 22.74 -10.78 10.00
C LYS A 357 22.74 -10.35 8.55
N THR A 358 21.54 -10.08 8.03
CA THR A 358 21.33 -9.45 6.72
C THR A 358 20.64 -8.12 6.94
N ILE A 359 21.17 -7.05 6.37
CA ILE A 359 20.67 -5.68 6.49
C ILE A 359 20.31 -5.17 5.11
N THR A 360 19.05 -4.69 4.94
CA THR A 360 18.59 -4.14 3.67
C THR A 360 19.25 -2.80 3.36
N THR A 361 19.27 -2.42 2.09
CA THR A 361 19.76 -1.11 1.64
C THR A 361 18.95 0.01 2.30
N GLU A 362 17.62 -0.15 2.39
CA GLU A 362 16.74 0.84 2.99
C GLU A 362 16.99 0.97 4.50
N THR A 363 17.27 -0.14 5.20
CA THR A 363 17.69 -0.10 6.61
C THR A 363 18.99 0.67 6.78
N ARG A 364 19.99 0.43 5.90
CA ARG A 364 21.25 1.19 5.90
C ARG A 364 21.00 2.67 5.66
N ASN A 365 20.18 3.00 4.68
CA ASN A 365 19.84 4.36 4.32
C ASN A 365 19.08 5.10 5.43
N LEU A 366 18.15 4.41 6.11
CA LEU A 366 17.44 4.98 7.25
C LEU A 366 18.41 5.29 8.41
N VAL A 367 19.30 4.35 8.75
CA VAL A 367 20.30 4.54 9.80
C VAL A 367 21.28 5.64 9.46
N ARG A 368 21.66 5.80 8.19
CA ARG A 368 22.52 6.90 7.71
C ARG A 368 21.84 8.28 7.71
N GLY A 369 20.52 8.33 7.90
CA GLY A 369 19.75 9.56 7.91
C GLY A 369 19.24 10.01 6.54
N LEU A 370 19.32 9.15 5.50
CA LEU A 370 18.85 9.46 4.13
C LEU A 370 17.32 9.56 4.00
N TYR A 371 16.56 9.15 5.02
CA TYR A 371 15.11 9.36 5.12
C TYR A 371 14.73 10.51 6.06
N GLY A 372 15.71 11.16 6.71
CA GLY A 372 15.49 12.20 7.69
C GLY A 372 15.88 11.77 9.10
N LYS A 373 15.50 12.59 10.08
CA LYS A 373 15.82 12.38 11.50
C LYS A 373 14.78 11.49 12.17
N SER A 374 15.20 10.36 12.72
CA SER A 374 14.34 9.52 13.55
C SER A 374 13.86 10.25 14.81
N PRO A 375 12.64 9.92 15.32
CA PRO A 375 12.07 10.58 16.51
C PRO A 375 12.93 10.46 17.78
N ALA A 376 13.68 9.36 17.92
CA ALA A 376 14.65 9.13 18.98
C ALA A 376 15.99 8.63 18.42
N PRO A 377 17.07 8.61 19.21
CA PRO A 377 18.35 8.08 18.77
C PRO A 377 18.24 6.62 18.30
N ILE A 378 18.86 6.32 17.16
CA ILE A 378 18.98 4.96 16.64
C ILE A 378 19.96 4.19 17.53
N SER A 379 19.71 2.88 17.74
CA SER A 379 20.54 1.97 18.54
C SER A 379 22.02 2.04 18.16
N GLU A 380 22.92 2.28 19.12
CA GLU A 380 24.37 2.32 18.88
C GLU A 380 24.90 0.99 18.36
N ALA A 381 24.33 -0.14 18.83
CA ALA A 381 24.69 -1.47 18.34
C ALA A 381 24.35 -1.65 16.84
N LEU A 382 23.26 -1.03 16.38
CA LEU A 382 22.86 -1.08 14.97
C LEU A 382 23.73 -0.12 14.14
N LYS A 383 24.03 1.08 14.64
CA LYS A 383 24.94 2.01 13.97
C LYS A 383 26.32 1.37 13.75
N ALA A 384 26.87 0.71 14.78
CA ALA A 384 28.16 0.05 14.69
C ALA A 384 28.21 -1.11 13.65
N LYS A 385 27.06 -1.71 13.31
CA LYS A 385 26.97 -2.72 12.25
C LYS A 385 26.86 -2.12 10.84
N ILE A 386 26.43 -0.88 10.71
CA ILE A 386 26.09 -0.24 9.42
C ILE A 386 27.11 0.80 9.01
N LEU A 387 27.54 1.65 9.94
CA LEU A 387 28.44 2.74 9.64
C LEU A 387 29.88 2.24 9.57
N SER A 388 30.61 2.66 8.56
CA SER A 388 32.04 2.43 8.43
C SER A 388 32.80 3.32 9.42
N GLU A 389 34.07 2.97 9.73
CA GLU A 389 34.92 3.77 10.59
C GLU A 389 35.08 5.20 10.02
N GLY A 390 34.69 6.21 10.82
CA GLY A 390 34.72 7.62 10.41
C GLY A 390 33.49 8.11 9.61
N GLU A 391 32.53 7.23 9.31
CA GLU A 391 31.28 7.65 8.67
C GLU A 391 30.35 8.31 9.69
N THR A 392 29.82 9.50 9.34
CA THR A 392 28.89 10.27 10.16
C THR A 392 27.47 10.22 9.61
N LEU A 393 26.48 10.36 10.48
CA LEU A 393 25.09 10.47 10.07
C LEU A 393 24.86 11.77 9.28
N ILE A 394 23.93 11.72 8.33
CA ILE A 394 23.46 12.91 7.62
C ILE A 394 22.53 13.67 8.57
N GLU A 395 22.95 14.84 9.03
CA GLU A 395 22.18 15.70 9.92
C GLU A 395 21.49 16.85 9.18
N THR A 396 21.94 17.15 7.96
CA THR A 396 21.30 18.12 7.05
C THR A 396 20.01 17.55 6.46
N ARG A 397 19.28 18.34 5.69
CA ARG A 397 18.12 17.87 4.93
C ARG A 397 18.60 16.85 3.87
N PRO A 398 18.11 15.60 3.85
CA PRO A 398 18.67 14.58 2.96
C PRO A 398 18.59 14.93 1.47
N ALA A 399 17.52 15.61 1.05
CA ALA A 399 17.34 15.99 -0.35
C ALA A 399 18.35 17.03 -0.86
N ASP A 400 19.04 17.77 0.03
CA ASP A 400 20.07 18.74 -0.38
C ASP A 400 21.30 18.07 -1.03
N SER A 401 21.46 16.75 -0.84
CA SER A 401 22.52 15.96 -1.48
C SER A 401 22.13 15.38 -2.84
N LEU A 402 20.87 15.56 -3.28
CA LEU A 402 20.39 15.00 -4.53
C LEU A 402 20.60 15.98 -5.69
N GLU A 403 21.20 15.49 -6.77
CA GLU A 403 21.30 16.23 -8.01
C GLU A 403 19.93 16.35 -8.70
N PRO A 404 19.65 17.45 -9.41
CA PRO A 404 18.42 17.62 -10.18
C PRO A 404 18.16 16.46 -11.14
N GLU A 405 16.93 15.96 -11.18
CA GLU A 405 16.56 14.73 -11.90
C GLU A 405 15.79 15.00 -13.21
N MET A 406 15.05 16.11 -13.30
CA MET A 406 14.10 16.33 -14.39
C MET A 406 14.74 16.52 -15.75
N GLU A 407 15.89 17.19 -15.83
CA GLU A 407 16.60 17.37 -17.12
C GLU A 407 17.08 16.02 -17.67
N ARG A 408 17.66 15.19 -16.81
CA ARG A 408 18.06 13.82 -17.17
C ARG A 408 16.86 12.99 -17.59
N ALA A 409 15.75 13.04 -16.82
CA ALA A 409 14.55 12.29 -17.13
C ALA A 409 13.97 12.67 -18.49
N ARG A 410 13.95 13.96 -18.87
CA ARG A 410 13.53 14.42 -20.20
C ARG A 410 14.44 13.85 -21.30
N ALA A 411 15.76 13.91 -21.11
CA ALA A 411 16.71 13.40 -22.09
C ALA A 411 16.56 11.89 -22.31
N GLU A 412 16.41 11.12 -21.23
CA GLU A 412 16.30 9.65 -21.28
C GLU A 412 14.94 9.15 -21.79
N SER A 413 13.89 9.97 -21.73
CA SER A 413 12.52 9.58 -22.09
C SER A 413 12.04 10.04 -23.47
N VAL A 414 12.87 10.77 -24.23
CA VAL A 414 12.53 11.36 -25.56
C VAL A 414 11.86 10.36 -26.51
N GLU A 415 12.29 9.10 -26.51
CA GLU A 415 11.79 8.10 -27.45
C GLU A 415 10.39 7.57 -27.13
N PHE A 416 9.96 7.64 -25.86
CA PHE A 416 8.71 7.01 -25.40
C PHE A 416 7.75 7.94 -24.67
N ALA A 417 8.21 9.07 -24.13
CA ALA A 417 7.35 10.06 -23.49
C ALA A 417 6.69 10.97 -24.53
N LYS A 418 5.39 11.24 -24.36
CA LYS A 418 4.61 12.12 -25.24
C LYS A 418 4.14 13.41 -24.54
N SER A 419 4.34 13.50 -23.22
CA SER A 419 3.90 14.61 -22.38
C SER A 419 4.80 14.81 -21.17
N GLU A 420 4.71 15.95 -20.49
CA GLU A 420 5.37 16.19 -19.20
C GLU A 420 4.89 15.20 -18.11
N THR A 421 3.65 14.71 -18.20
CA THR A 421 3.14 13.68 -17.28
C THR A 421 3.80 12.33 -17.50
N ASP A 422 4.24 12.01 -18.72
CA ASP A 422 5.04 10.82 -19.02
C ASP A 422 6.45 10.96 -18.47
N VAL A 423 7.06 12.14 -18.66
CA VAL A 423 8.41 12.43 -18.15
C VAL A 423 8.46 12.32 -16.63
N ILE A 424 7.49 12.91 -15.91
CA ILE A 424 7.46 12.80 -14.45
C ILE A 424 7.18 11.37 -13.98
N SER A 425 6.35 10.60 -14.70
CA SER A 425 6.15 9.18 -14.43
C SER A 425 7.46 8.40 -14.53
N TYR A 426 8.25 8.69 -15.56
CA TYR A 426 9.56 8.07 -15.77
C TYR A 426 10.58 8.50 -14.71
N ALA A 427 10.63 9.78 -14.34
CA ALA A 427 11.50 10.28 -13.27
C ALA A 427 11.27 9.59 -11.93
N ILE A 428 10.00 9.28 -11.62
CA ILE A 428 9.61 8.66 -10.35
C ILE A 428 9.76 7.14 -10.38
N PHE A 429 9.36 6.46 -11.47
CA PHE A 429 9.23 5.00 -11.52
C PHE A 429 10.15 4.31 -12.54
N GLY A 430 11.02 5.04 -13.24
CA GLY A 430 12.09 4.51 -14.08
C GLY A 430 11.61 3.45 -15.07
N ALA A 431 12.20 2.26 -15.00
CA ALA A 431 11.95 1.15 -15.92
C ALA A 431 10.47 0.72 -15.98
N MET A 432 9.74 0.76 -14.84
CA MET A 432 8.33 0.40 -14.80
C MET A 432 7.48 1.37 -15.62
N ALA A 433 7.70 2.69 -15.44
CA ALA A 433 6.98 3.69 -16.22
C ALA A 433 7.36 3.60 -17.71
N LYS A 434 8.64 3.37 -18.03
CA LYS A 434 9.10 3.15 -19.42
C LYS A 434 8.35 1.99 -20.07
N SER A 435 8.24 0.82 -19.41
CA SER A 435 7.50 -0.34 -19.92
C SER A 435 6.04 0.01 -20.21
N PHE A 436 5.37 0.64 -19.23
CA PHE A 436 3.98 1.09 -19.39
C PHE A 436 3.81 2.04 -20.58
N LEU A 437 4.68 3.05 -20.71
CA LEU A 437 4.60 4.05 -21.77
C LEU A 437 4.82 3.43 -23.16
N ILE A 438 5.75 2.50 -23.30
CA ILE A 438 5.96 1.76 -24.53
C ILE A 438 4.73 0.92 -24.87
N GLU A 439 4.23 0.10 -23.93
CA GLU A 439 3.03 -0.72 -24.11
C GLU A 439 1.82 0.15 -24.50
N ARG A 440 1.65 1.30 -23.86
CA ARG A 440 0.60 2.28 -24.18
C ARG A 440 0.74 2.81 -25.61
N ASN A 441 1.94 3.22 -25.99
CA ASN A 441 2.21 3.76 -27.32
C ASN A 441 2.00 2.76 -28.44
N GLU A 442 2.21 1.47 -28.17
CA GLU A 442 2.00 0.35 -29.09
C GLU A 442 0.57 -0.19 -29.06
N GLY A 443 -0.29 0.32 -28.19
CA GLY A 443 -1.67 -0.19 -28.01
C GLY A 443 -1.74 -1.59 -27.42
N LYS A 444 -0.73 -1.99 -26.64
CA LYS A 444 -0.58 -3.34 -26.06
C LYS A 444 -0.91 -3.41 -24.57
N LEU A 445 -1.49 -2.36 -24.00
CA LEU A 445 -1.88 -2.38 -22.59
C LEU A 445 -2.85 -3.51 -22.31
N ALA A 446 -2.48 -4.43 -21.44
CA ALA A 446 -3.29 -5.54 -21.01
C ALA A 446 -3.44 -5.50 -19.47
N PRO A 447 -4.53 -4.94 -18.94
CA PRO A 447 -4.77 -4.93 -17.50
C PRO A 447 -4.95 -6.35 -16.98
N GLU A 448 -4.56 -6.58 -15.72
CA GLU A 448 -4.77 -7.86 -15.05
C GLU A 448 -6.26 -8.29 -15.17
N PRO A 449 -6.57 -9.49 -15.70
CA PRO A 449 -7.94 -9.92 -15.86
C PRO A 449 -8.63 -9.99 -14.49
N LEU A 450 -9.75 -9.30 -14.35
CA LEU A 450 -10.65 -9.51 -13.22
C LEU A 450 -11.36 -10.82 -13.48
N THR A 451 -11.29 -11.73 -12.53
CA THR A 451 -12.19 -12.86 -12.53
C THR A 451 -13.57 -12.25 -12.31
N LEU A 452 -14.39 -12.22 -13.36
CA LEU A 452 -15.80 -12.12 -13.12
C LEU A 452 -16.10 -13.34 -12.22
N PHE A 453 -16.35 -13.07 -10.95
CA PHE A 453 -17.26 -13.96 -10.26
C PHE A 453 -18.59 -13.72 -10.98
N GLU A 454 -18.77 -14.38 -12.11
CA GLU A 454 -20.07 -14.82 -12.52
C GLU A 454 -20.64 -15.38 -11.25
N ASP A 455 -21.77 -14.89 -10.86
CA ASP A 455 -22.42 -15.27 -9.63
C ASP A 455 -22.05 -16.71 -9.22
N TYR A 456 -21.26 -16.87 -8.14
CA TYR A 456 -21.45 -18.02 -7.28
C TYR A 456 -22.79 -17.86 -6.52
N GLY A 457 -23.64 -16.96 -6.97
CA GLY A 457 -25.04 -16.90 -6.87
C GLY A 457 -25.55 -17.62 -8.11
N HIS A 458 -25.65 -18.93 -7.96
CA HIS A 458 -26.59 -19.74 -8.74
C HIS A 458 -26.49 -19.59 -10.28
N GLU A 459 -25.48 -20.17 -10.98
CA GLU A 459 -25.98 -21.19 -11.86
C GLU A 459 -26.74 -22.13 -10.94
N PRO A 460 -28.05 -22.32 -11.13
CA PRO A 460 -28.70 -23.38 -10.42
C PRO A 460 -27.86 -24.60 -10.82
N LEU A 461 -27.08 -25.14 -9.89
CA LEU A 461 -26.52 -26.48 -10.02
C LEU A 461 -27.65 -27.23 -10.62
N ALA A 462 -27.47 -27.76 -11.84
CA ALA A 462 -28.56 -28.39 -12.53
C ALA A 462 -29.18 -29.34 -11.52
N LYS A 463 -30.35 -28.94 -10.98
CA LYS A 463 -30.95 -29.69 -9.89
C LYS A 463 -31.32 -31.08 -10.37
N GLU A 464 -31.33 -31.26 -11.69
CA GLU A 464 -31.58 -32.51 -12.38
C GLU A 464 -30.53 -32.70 -13.48
N PHE A 465 -29.81 -33.79 -13.46
CA PHE A 465 -28.80 -34.15 -14.46
C PHE A 465 -28.71 -35.66 -14.62
N THR A 466 -28.16 -36.09 -15.75
CA THR A 466 -27.95 -37.52 -16.03
C THR A 466 -26.50 -37.89 -15.74
N VAL A 467 -26.28 -38.89 -14.93
CA VAL A 467 -24.95 -39.46 -14.65
C VAL A 467 -24.85 -40.82 -15.37
N THR A 468 -23.77 -41.02 -16.13
CA THR A 468 -23.48 -42.30 -16.75
C THR A 468 -22.36 -43.00 -15.97
N VAL A 469 -22.66 -44.17 -15.41
CA VAL A 469 -21.70 -44.98 -14.67
C VAL A 469 -21.68 -46.38 -15.31
N HIS A 470 -20.52 -46.83 -15.77
CA HIS A 470 -20.33 -48.10 -16.45
C HIS A 470 -21.26 -48.35 -17.66
N GLY A 471 -21.73 -47.27 -18.32
CA GLY A 471 -22.62 -47.32 -19.47
C GLY A 471 -24.11 -47.30 -19.14
N GLU A 472 -24.48 -47.34 -17.88
CA GLU A 472 -25.85 -47.14 -17.41
C GLU A 472 -26.08 -45.67 -17.07
N GLN A 473 -27.29 -45.17 -17.42
CA GLN A 473 -27.69 -43.79 -17.20
C GLN A 473 -28.64 -43.67 -16.01
N TYR A 474 -28.35 -42.78 -15.11
CA TYR A 474 -29.13 -42.48 -13.91
C TYR A 474 -29.62 -41.03 -13.96
N GLN A 475 -30.92 -40.84 -13.75
CA GLN A 475 -31.48 -39.49 -13.56
C GLN A 475 -31.28 -39.08 -12.11
N VAL A 476 -30.48 -38.01 -11.89
CA VAL A 476 -30.15 -37.52 -10.54
C VAL A 476 -30.78 -36.15 -10.34
N LYS A 477 -31.56 -36.02 -9.25
CA LYS A 477 -32.12 -34.75 -8.81
C LYS A 477 -31.63 -34.41 -7.40
N ILE A 478 -31.03 -33.24 -7.22
CA ILE A 478 -30.60 -32.74 -5.90
C ILE A 478 -31.80 -32.08 -5.23
N GLU A 479 -32.27 -32.66 -4.11
CA GLU A 479 -33.38 -32.12 -3.31
C GLU A 479 -32.87 -31.12 -2.21
N GLY A 480 -31.65 -31.32 -1.71
CA GLY A 480 -31.06 -30.46 -0.70
C GLY A 480 -29.68 -30.90 -0.21
N SER A 481 -29.09 -30.15 0.69
CA SER A 481 -27.83 -30.52 1.39
C SER A 481 -27.92 -30.16 2.87
N GLY A 482 -27.34 -31.01 3.73
CA GLY A 482 -27.20 -30.78 5.16
C GLY A 482 -25.93 -29.97 5.54
N ALA A 483 -25.77 -29.73 6.83
CA ALA A 483 -24.54 -29.13 7.39
C ALA A 483 -23.34 -30.08 7.20
N LYS A 484 -22.13 -29.51 7.10
CA LYS A 484 -20.91 -30.30 6.99
C LYS A 484 -20.53 -30.81 8.39
N GLU A 485 -20.45 -32.14 8.55
CA GLU A 485 -20.00 -32.81 9.77
C GLU A 485 -18.79 -33.69 9.46
N GLU A 486 -17.74 -33.62 10.30
CA GLU A 486 -16.50 -34.39 10.16
C GLU A 486 -15.84 -34.35 8.77
N GLY A 487 -15.97 -33.24 8.04
CA GLY A 487 -15.37 -33.10 6.69
C GLY A 487 -16.31 -33.52 5.55
N LEU A 488 -17.37 -34.23 5.82
CA LEU A 488 -18.35 -34.73 4.87
C LEU A 488 -19.60 -33.85 4.84
N ARG A 489 -20.16 -33.61 3.65
CA ARG A 489 -21.43 -32.89 3.51
C ARG A 489 -22.47 -33.86 2.97
N PRO A 490 -23.59 -34.11 3.68
CA PRO A 490 -24.69 -34.91 3.16
C PRO A 490 -25.45 -34.13 2.09
N PHE A 491 -25.72 -34.80 0.97
CA PHE A 491 -26.65 -34.35 -0.07
C PHE A 491 -27.81 -35.32 -0.15
N PHE A 492 -29.02 -34.77 -0.17
CA PHE A 492 -30.22 -35.55 -0.40
C PHE A 492 -30.50 -35.50 -1.90
N VAL A 493 -30.32 -36.64 -2.56
CA VAL A 493 -30.46 -36.76 -4.00
C VAL A 493 -31.52 -37.83 -4.34
N ARG A 494 -32.31 -37.57 -5.37
CA ARG A 494 -33.23 -38.56 -5.91
C ARG A 494 -32.58 -39.16 -7.14
N VAL A 495 -32.34 -40.48 -7.11
CA VAL A 495 -31.76 -41.23 -8.23
C VAL A 495 -32.85 -42.12 -8.79
N ASP A 496 -33.24 -41.92 -10.06
CA ASP A 496 -34.36 -42.62 -10.72
C ASP A 496 -35.66 -42.64 -9.90
N GLY A 497 -35.92 -41.55 -9.18
CA GLY A 497 -37.10 -41.37 -8.35
C GLY A 497 -36.94 -41.81 -6.89
N GLU A 498 -35.90 -42.53 -6.51
CA GLU A 498 -35.62 -42.92 -5.12
C GLU A 498 -34.75 -41.89 -4.39
N LEU A 499 -35.17 -41.44 -3.20
CA LEU A 499 -34.40 -40.53 -2.35
C LEU A 499 -33.23 -41.28 -1.69
N LYS A 500 -32.01 -40.77 -1.88
CA LYS A 500 -30.78 -41.32 -1.32
C LYS A 500 -29.99 -40.20 -0.64
N GLU A 501 -29.32 -40.50 0.46
CA GLU A 501 -28.36 -39.64 1.10
C GLU A 501 -26.96 -40.00 0.58
N VAL A 502 -26.27 -38.99 0.03
CA VAL A 502 -24.95 -39.15 -0.56
C VAL A 502 -23.99 -38.23 0.20
N PHE A 503 -22.92 -38.77 0.75
CA PHE A 503 -21.87 -38.01 1.38
C PHE A 503 -20.80 -37.65 0.35
N VAL A 504 -20.51 -36.36 0.24
CA VAL A 504 -19.46 -35.86 -0.67
C VAL A 504 -18.28 -35.40 0.18
N GLU A 505 -17.17 -36.09 -0.01
CA GLU A 505 -15.87 -35.67 0.50
C GLU A 505 -15.21 -34.79 -0.56
N SER A 506 -14.90 -33.54 -0.21
CA SER A 506 -14.10 -32.68 -1.10
C SER A 506 -12.63 -33.10 -0.98
N ASN A 507 -12.12 -33.81 -1.95
CA ASN A 507 -10.67 -33.97 -2.13
C ASN A 507 -10.10 -32.62 -2.55
N GLU A 508 -9.75 -31.77 -1.58
CA GLU A 508 -8.93 -30.58 -1.80
C GLU A 508 -7.52 -31.02 -2.22
N GLY A 509 -7.39 -31.42 -3.47
CA GLY A 509 -6.12 -31.88 -4.02
C GLY A 509 -6.16 -32.26 -5.51
N ALA A 510 -7.34 -32.43 -6.11
CA ALA A 510 -7.49 -32.84 -7.50
C ALA A 510 -8.49 -31.99 -8.28
N GLY A 511 -8.47 -30.68 -8.09
CA GLY A 511 -9.22 -29.71 -8.92
C GLY A 511 -8.24 -28.98 -9.83
N GLY A 512 -8.28 -29.33 -11.11
CA GLY A 512 -7.37 -28.84 -12.12
C GLY A 512 -7.26 -27.33 -12.15
N ALA A 513 -6.06 -26.85 -11.92
CA ALA A 513 -5.64 -25.52 -12.23
C ALA A 513 -5.69 -25.32 -13.76
N SER A 514 -6.78 -24.76 -14.25
CA SER A 514 -6.76 -24.05 -15.52
C SER A 514 -6.25 -22.64 -15.24
N ALA A 515 -4.93 -22.54 -15.06
CA ALA A 515 -4.26 -21.27 -14.96
C ALA A 515 -4.14 -20.67 -16.35
N SER A 516 -4.92 -19.63 -16.63
CA SER A 516 -4.53 -18.68 -17.66
C SER A 516 -3.35 -17.86 -17.10
N SER A 517 -2.17 -18.29 -17.46
CA SER A 517 -0.91 -17.64 -17.12
C SER A 517 -0.78 -16.33 -17.87
N ALA A 518 -0.95 -15.20 -17.17
CA ALA A 518 -0.15 -14.04 -17.51
C ALA A 518 1.30 -14.43 -17.18
N SER A 519 2.19 -14.34 -18.15
CA SER A 519 3.55 -14.84 -18.11
C SER A 519 4.42 -14.07 -17.11
N ILE A 520 4.36 -14.46 -15.85
CA ILE A 520 5.53 -14.39 -14.99
C ILE A 520 6.38 -15.57 -15.44
N LYS A 521 7.54 -15.33 -16.03
CA LYS A 521 8.54 -16.38 -16.27
C LYS A 521 8.80 -17.03 -14.91
N LYS A 522 8.23 -18.22 -14.70
CA LYS A 522 8.45 -18.99 -13.48
C LYS A 522 9.94 -19.31 -13.38
N SER A 523 10.48 -19.36 -12.16
CA SER A 523 11.82 -19.83 -11.82
C SER A 523 12.11 -21.31 -12.17
N GLY A 524 11.28 -21.90 -13.01
CA GLY A 524 11.45 -23.27 -13.50
C GLY A 524 12.62 -23.34 -14.47
N GLY A 525 13.83 -23.53 -13.94
CA GLY A 525 15.05 -23.68 -14.73
C GLY A 525 16.31 -23.05 -14.10
N LEU A 526 16.19 -22.18 -13.10
CA LEU A 526 17.38 -21.64 -12.44
C LEU A 526 18.05 -22.72 -11.56
N PRO A 527 19.39 -22.83 -11.62
CA PRO A 527 20.11 -23.83 -10.84
C PRO A 527 20.00 -23.55 -9.33
N HIS A 528 19.84 -24.59 -8.54
CA HIS A 528 19.97 -24.44 -7.09
C HIS A 528 21.38 -24.00 -6.70
N ALA A 529 21.47 -23.16 -5.67
CA ALA A 529 22.74 -22.63 -5.17
C ALA A 529 23.52 -23.72 -4.41
N THR A 530 24.25 -24.54 -5.15
CA THR A 530 25.01 -25.69 -4.61
C THR A 530 26.53 -25.57 -4.76
N LYS A 531 27.00 -24.59 -5.51
CA LYS A 531 28.45 -24.42 -5.80
C LYS A 531 29.00 -23.18 -5.07
N GLN A 532 30.25 -23.26 -4.66
CA GLN A 532 31.00 -22.09 -4.21
C GLN A 532 31.06 -21.06 -5.36
N GLY A 533 30.78 -19.79 -5.08
CA GLY A 533 30.70 -18.74 -6.09
C GLY A 533 29.30 -18.52 -6.69
N HIS A 534 28.30 -19.34 -6.35
CA HIS A 534 26.92 -19.02 -6.69
C HIS A 534 26.44 -17.78 -5.92
N ILE A 535 25.97 -16.79 -6.64
CA ILE A 535 25.34 -15.59 -6.10
C ILE A 535 23.84 -15.79 -6.10
N ILE A 536 23.24 -15.60 -4.94
CA ILE A 536 21.80 -15.76 -4.70
C ILE A 536 21.18 -14.42 -4.29
N SER A 537 19.88 -14.29 -4.43
CA SER A 537 19.16 -13.16 -3.83
C SER A 537 19.12 -13.29 -2.30
N PRO A 538 19.33 -12.19 -1.56
CA PRO A 538 19.19 -12.21 -0.11
C PRO A 538 17.73 -12.45 0.33
N MET A 539 16.79 -12.20 -0.57
CA MET A 539 15.34 -12.37 -0.37
C MET A 539 14.64 -12.71 -1.67
N PRO A 540 13.43 -13.28 -1.62
CA PRO A 540 12.62 -13.47 -2.82
C PRO A 540 12.15 -12.15 -3.36
N GLY A 541 12.09 -12.06 -4.67
CA GLY A 541 11.63 -10.88 -5.37
C GLY A 541 11.74 -11.07 -6.88
N THR A 542 11.60 -10.00 -7.61
CA THR A 542 11.80 -9.96 -9.05
C THR A 542 13.13 -9.30 -9.35
N LEU A 543 13.95 -9.94 -10.21
CA LEU A 543 15.22 -9.39 -10.65
C LEU A 543 14.96 -8.13 -11.49
N ALA A 544 15.17 -6.96 -10.89
CA ALA A 544 14.85 -5.69 -11.54
C ALA A 544 15.92 -5.26 -12.53
N LYS A 545 17.20 -5.51 -12.21
CA LYS A 545 18.33 -5.10 -13.05
C LYS A 545 19.56 -5.98 -12.80
N ILE A 546 20.32 -6.25 -13.86
CA ILE A 546 21.64 -6.87 -13.80
C ILE A 546 22.67 -5.79 -14.14
N LYS A 547 23.63 -5.55 -13.24
CA LYS A 547 24.64 -4.49 -13.36
C LYS A 547 25.96 -4.95 -13.98
N VAL A 548 26.15 -6.26 -14.17
CA VAL A 548 27.39 -6.88 -14.67
C VAL A 548 27.13 -7.77 -15.88
N LYS A 549 28.19 -8.08 -16.62
CA LYS A 549 28.16 -8.98 -17.77
C LYS A 549 29.10 -10.16 -17.53
N VAL A 550 28.87 -11.27 -18.26
CA VAL A 550 29.83 -12.39 -18.31
C VAL A 550 31.18 -11.89 -18.76
N GLY A 551 32.21 -12.20 -17.98
CA GLY A 551 33.58 -11.74 -18.22
C GLY A 551 34.03 -10.55 -17.36
N ASP A 552 33.11 -9.85 -16.70
CA ASP A 552 33.44 -8.75 -15.79
C ASP A 552 34.15 -9.29 -14.54
N TRP A 553 35.18 -8.58 -14.09
CA TRP A 553 35.85 -8.86 -12.83
C TRP A 553 35.23 -7.99 -11.72
N VAL A 554 34.88 -8.61 -10.58
CA VAL A 554 34.18 -7.99 -9.47
C VAL A 554 34.87 -8.29 -8.14
N LYS A 555 34.73 -7.39 -7.18
CA LYS A 555 35.18 -7.55 -5.79
C LYS A 555 34.04 -7.97 -4.88
N ALA A 556 34.37 -8.62 -3.77
CA ALA A 556 33.42 -8.81 -2.69
C ALA A 556 32.87 -7.46 -2.23
N GLY A 557 31.53 -7.35 -2.18
CA GLY A 557 30.82 -6.11 -1.89
C GLY A 557 30.35 -5.31 -3.12
N ASP A 558 30.82 -5.63 -4.33
CA ASP A 558 30.32 -4.96 -5.54
C ASP A 558 28.86 -5.36 -5.82
N THR A 559 28.05 -4.40 -6.29
CA THR A 559 26.65 -4.65 -6.65
C THR A 559 26.56 -5.32 -8.01
N LEU A 560 26.08 -6.55 -8.04
CA LEU A 560 25.97 -7.39 -9.25
C LEU A 560 24.60 -7.28 -9.92
N ALA A 561 23.55 -7.17 -9.11
CA ALA A 561 22.18 -7.10 -9.58
C ALA A 561 21.31 -6.35 -8.55
N VAL A 562 20.08 -6.02 -8.95
CA VAL A 562 19.06 -5.41 -8.11
C VAL A 562 17.82 -6.29 -8.14
N VAL A 563 17.31 -6.67 -6.98
CA VAL A 563 16.07 -7.43 -6.82
C VAL A 563 15.01 -6.55 -6.18
N GLU A 564 13.87 -6.41 -6.81
CA GLU A 564 12.71 -5.73 -6.25
C GLU A 564 11.94 -6.69 -5.34
N ALA A 565 11.83 -6.35 -4.07
CA ALA A 565 11.01 -7.04 -3.09
C ALA A 565 10.23 -6.02 -2.24
N MET A 566 8.95 -6.28 -1.96
CA MET A 566 8.05 -5.36 -1.20
C MET A 566 8.02 -3.92 -1.76
N LYS A 567 8.13 -3.76 -3.09
CA LYS A 567 8.20 -2.45 -3.78
C LYS A 567 9.48 -1.65 -3.48
N MET A 568 10.51 -2.30 -2.98
CA MET A 568 11.82 -1.73 -2.70
C MET A 568 12.89 -2.46 -3.50
N GLU A 569 13.91 -1.73 -3.96
CA GLU A 569 15.05 -2.26 -4.68
C GLU A 569 16.13 -2.72 -3.67
N ASN A 570 16.57 -3.97 -3.79
CA ASN A 570 17.59 -4.56 -2.94
C ASN A 570 18.78 -4.98 -3.78
N GLU A 571 19.97 -4.55 -3.39
CA GLU A 571 21.19 -4.88 -4.09
C GLU A 571 21.63 -6.31 -3.76
N VAL A 572 22.00 -7.04 -4.81
CA VAL A 572 22.65 -8.35 -4.71
C VAL A 572 24.15 -8.12 -4.86
N LEU A 573 24.86 -8.32 -3.76
CA LEU A 573 26.30 -8.04 -3.69
C LEU A 573 27.12 -9.30 -3.98
N SER A 574 28.31 -9.12 -4.54
CA SER A 574 29.29 -10.19 -4.65
C SER A 574 29.76 -10.62 -3.26
N THR A 575 29.80 -11.93 -3.03
CA THR A 575 30.31 -12.53 -1.80
C THR A 575 31.80 -12.87 -1.87
N ILE A 576 32.38 -12.81 -3.05
CA ILE A 576 33.79 -13.15 -3.33
C ILE A 576 34.36 -12.24 -4.41
N ASP A 577 35.70 -12.13 -4.45
CA ASP A 577 36.41 -11.56 -5.60
C ASP A 577 36.47 -12.60 -6.73
N GLY A 578 36.27 -12.19 -7.98
CA GLY A 578 36.35 -13.11 -9.10
C GLY A 578 35.76 -12.55 -10.39
N THR A 579 35.72 -13.39 -11.42
CA THR A 579 35.12 -13.06 -12.70
C THR A 579 33.72 -13.66 -12.82
N VAL A 580 32.77 -12.90 -13.36
CA VAL A 580 31.41 -13.39 -13.67
C VAL A 580 31.52 -14.45 -14.77
N LYS A 581 31.29 -15.71 -14.43
CA LYS A 581 31.39 -16.86 -15.36
C LYS A 581 30.09 -17.09 -16.12
N GLU A 582 28.97 -17.04 -15.42
CA GLU A 582 27.66 -17.32 -15.99
C GLU A 582 26.62 -16.45 -15.32
N ILE A 583 25.58 -16.04 -16.07
CA ILE A 583 24.38 -15.37 -15.58
C ILE A 583 23.20 -16.28 -15.93
N TYR A 584 22.49 -16.77 -14.91
CA TYR A 584 21.42 -17.75 -15.06
C TYR A 584 20.03 -17.10 -15.16
N ALA A 585 19.86 -15.93 -14.57
CA ALA A 585 18.59 -15.22 -14.52
C ALA A 585 18.59 -14.02 -15.46
N GLU A 586 17.42 -13.71 -16.04
CA GLU A 586 17.18 -12.50 -16.83
C GLU A 586 16.40 -11.47 -16.00
N GLU A 587 16.47 -10.19 -16.36
CA GLU A 587 15.63 -9.15 -15.78
C GLU A 587 14.14 -9.51 -15.92
N GLY A 588 13.34 -9.29 -14.86
CA GLY A 588 11.95 -9.74 -14.76
C GLY A 588 11.76 -11.16 -14.24
N THR A 589 12.83 -11.93 -13.99
CA THR A 589 12.74 -13.28 -13.43
C THR A 589 12.46 -13.23 -11.92
N SER A 590 11.54 -14.08 -11.43
CA SER A 590 11.35 -14.29 -10.00
C SER A 590 12.51 -15.10 -9.43
N VAL A 591 13.16 -14.58 -8.40
CA VAL A 591 14.34 -15.18 -7.73
C VAL A 591 14.06 -15.39 -6.24
N SER A 592 14.75 -16.36 -5.67
CA SER A 592 14.69 -16.68 -4.24
C SER A 592 16.08 -16.98 -3.67
N ASN A 593 16.17 -17.11 -2.36
CA ASN A 593 17.42 -17.45 -1.66
C ASN A 593 17.96 -18.86 -1.94
N ASN A 594 17.22 -19.68 -2.70
CA ASN A 594 17.60 -21.07 -3.01
C ASN A 594 18.11 -21.25 -4.45
N VAL A 595 18.01 -20.22 -5.29
CA VAL A 595 18.40 -20.28 -6.69
C VAL A 595 19.56 -19.34 -6.98
N ALA A 596 20.49 -19.79 -7.81
CA ALA A 596 21.61 -18.97 -8.24
C ALA A 596 21.17 -18.00 -9.34
N ILE A 597 21.51 -16.73 -9.18
CA ILE A 597 21.32 -15.69 -10.18
C ILE A 597 22.49 -15.71 -11.16
N MET A 598 23.70 -15.89 -10.64
CA MET A 598 24.93 -15.97 -11.43
C MET A 598 26.03 -16.75 -10.70
N LEU A 599 27.10 -17.06 -11.41
CA LEU A 599 28.30 -17.71 -10.90
C LEU A 599 29.50 -16.77 -11.05
N ILE A 600 30.25 -16.59 -9.96
CA ILE A 600 31.54 -15.91 -9.89
C ILE A 600 32.62 -16.94 -9.58
N GLY A 601 33.76 -16.83 -10.24
CA GLY A 601 34.91 -17.75 -10.00
C GLY A 601 36.16 -17.40 -10.77
#